data_eded54b0acad97111b88923448ba9087
#
_entry.id   eded54b0acad97111b88923448ba9087
#
_cell.length_a   1.000
_cell.length_b   1.000
_cell.length_c   1.000
_cell.angle_alpha   90.00
_cell.angle_beta   90.00
_cell.angle_gamma   90.00
#
_symmetry.space_group_name_H-M   'P 1'
#
loop_
_entity.id
_entity.type
_entity.pdbx_description
1 polymer ?
#
loop_
_entity_poly.entity_id
_entity_poly.type
_entity_poly.pdbx_seq_one_letter_code
_entity_poly.pdbx_strand_id
1 'polypeptide(L)'
;GKLVLTQKQFFIGEGKEVGRKWQIPLNSNYAAVPKIMKDGKLVVGDYADLIADNGVPFRLNVGNNSDFIVKYDKTLLDDILNHIDELDAVDKLQLLQDFRLLAEGGHMSYADIVPLLPKFADSTSPIVNNALYRIMTTLRNFVTPDSKEEKDLKKLYNLLSEKQVKRLGLLPKAGESNDDNLTRPYVVAASLYAGNDETINGLHTIYSENSDNLEGISADIRSAVLVNEVKNFGNMTLFDKLLKKYQETSDASLKQDLCAGITSTKMPEIIDAIVDDFENSEIIKPQDLRAWYRNVLANPFGQEQAWNWIRLEWPWLEATVGGDMEFATFITVTANIFHTEERLNQFQDFFEPKINTPGLTREIKMDTKVIETKVNLVKKEQSAVNAAIAKAVD
;
A
#
# COMPACT_ATOMS: atom_id res chain seq x y z
N GLY A 1 -23.72 5.75 -28.95
CA GLY A 1 -22.53 5.11 -29.51
C GLY A 1 -22.60 3.61 -29.41
N LYS A 2 -21.70 2.93 -30.11
CA LYS A 2 -21.62 1.47 -30.08
C LYS A 2 -20.70 1.00 -28.98
N LEU A 3 -21.07 -0.13 -28.31
CA LEU A 3 -20.20 -0.83 -27.40
C LEU A 3 -19.17 -1.63 -28.22
N VAL A 4 -17.91 -1.30 -28.04
CA VAL A 4 -16.79 -1.90 -28.77
C VAL A 4 -15.77 -2.40 -27.77
N LEU A 5 -15.31 -3.64 -27.95
CA LEU A 5 -14.25 -4.24 -27.17
C LEU A 5 -12.98 -4.38 -28.03
N THR A 6 -11.84 -4.08 -27.45
CA THR A 6 -10.53 -4.31 -28.06
C THR A 6 -9.63 -5.00 -27.07
N GLN A 7 -8.64 -5.75 -27.55
CA GLN A 7 -7.63 -6.37 -26.70
C GLN A 7 -6.23 -5.98 -27.12
N LYS A 8 -5.36 -5.90 -26.13
CA LYS A 8 -3.90 -5.72 -26.35
C LYS A 8 -3.11 -6.28 -25.20
N GLN A 9 -1.83 -6.53 -25.42
CA GLN A 9 -0.92 -6.95 -24.38
C GLN A 9 -0.72 -5.85 -23.34
N PHE A 10 -0.68 -6.26 -22.06
CA PHE A 10 -0.43 -5.36 -20.94
C PHE A 10 1.02 -5.50 -20.48
N PHE A 11 1.67 -4.37 -20.21
CA PHE A 11 3.02 -4.30 -19.67
C PHE A 11 3.06 -3.36 -18.47
N ILE A 12 3.79 -3.77 -17.43
CA ILE A 12 4.25 -2.87 -16.39
C ILE A 12 5.68 -2.48 -16.75
N GLY A 13 5.92 -1.17 -16.96
CA GLY A 13 7.21 -0.69 -17.47
C GLY A 13 7.33 -0.81 -18.99
N GLU A 14 8.56 -0.97 -19.46
CA GLU A 14 8.83 -1.07 -20.90
C GLU A 14 8.35 -2.41 -21.48
N GLY A 15 7.67 -2.35 -22.60
CA GLY A 15 7.23 -3.52 -23.34
C GLY A 15 6.94 -3.16 -24.78
N LYS A 16 7.15 -4.11 -25.68
CA LYS A 16 6.86 -3.96 -27.10
C LYS A 16 5.71 -4.86 -27.48
N GLU A 17 4.63 -4.27 -27.95
CA GLU A 17 3.51 -5.01 -28.49
C GLU A 17 3.89 -5.68 -29.82
N VAL A 18 3.66 -7.00 -29.89
CA VAL A 18 3.97 -7.81 -31.07
C VAL A 18 2.71 -8.27 -31.81
N GLY A 19 1.55 -7.67 -31.54
CA GLY A 19 0.27 -8.01 -32.18
C GLY A 19 -0.30 -9.35 -31.74
N ARG A 20 0.13 -9.89 -30.59
CA ARG A 20 -0.42 -11.14 -30.04
C ARG A 20 -1.88 -10.96 -29.67
N LYS A 21 -2.69 -11.96 -29.99
CA LYS A 21 -4.10 -12.04 -29.61
C LYS A 21 -4.32 -13.26 -28.74
N TRP A 22 -5.22 -13.11 -27.77
CA TRP A 22 -5.61 -14.19 -26.86
C TRP A 22 -7.07 -14.55 -27.05
N GLN A 23 -7.40 -15.75 -26.67
CA GLN A 23 -8.79 -16.16 -26.46
C GLN A 23 -9.17 -15.78 -25.04
N ILE A 24 -9.95 -14.70 -24.87
CA ILE A 24 -10.26 -14.11 -23.57
C ILE A 24 -11.69 -14.50 -23.16
N PRO A 25 -11.87 -15.23 -22.05
CA PRO A 25 -13.20 -15.46 -21.47
C PRO A 25 -13.72 -14.14 -20.91
N LEU A 26 -14.74 -13.56 -21.54
CA LEU A 26 -15.18 -12.19 -21.22
C LEU A 26 -16.03 -12.10 -19.96
N ASN A 27 -16.81 -13.12 -19.62
CA ASN A 27 -17.67 -13.15 -18.44
C ASN A 27 -18.45 -11.86 -18.25
N SER A 28 -19.15 -11.42 -19.31
CA SER A 28 -19.96 -10.22 -19.25
C SER A 28 -21.28 -10.45 -18.53
N ASN A 29 -21.83 -9.37 -17.95
CA ASN A 29 -23.20 -9.34 -17.46
C ASN A 29 -24.24 -9.13 -18.57
N TYR A 30 -23.81 -8.89 -19.83
CA TYR A 30 -24.70 -8.74 -20.98
C TYR A 30 -24.72 -10.01 -21.83
N ALA A 31 -25.91 -10.59 -22.04
CA ALA A 31 -26.08 -11.81 -22.83
C ALA A 31 -25.65 -11.64 -24.31
N ALA A 32 -25.73 -10.42 -24.85
CA ALA A 32 -25.30 -10.12 -26.21
C ALA A 32 -23.77 -10.19 -26.41
N VAL A 33 -22.99 -10.20 -25.33
CA VAL A 33 -21.52 -10.29 -25.39
C VAL A 33 -21.14 -11.76 -25.52
N PRO A 34 -20.30 -12.16 -26.50
CA PRO A 34 -19.87 -13.53 -26.63
C PRO A 34 -19.06 -14.00 -25.41
N LYS A 35 -19.06 -15.29 -25.14
CA LYS A 35 -18.32 -15.85 -24.00
C LYS A 35 -16.81 -15.69 -24.12
N ILE A 36 -16.31 -15.77 -25.35
CA ILE A 36 -14.87 -15.68 -25.65
C ILE A 36 -14.63 -14.64 -26.73
N MET A 37 -13.72 -13.72 -26.48
CA MET A 37 -13.19 -12.81 -27.49
C MET A 37 -11.98 -13.48 -28.16
N LYS A 38 -12.01 -13.64 -29.49
CA LYS A 38 -10.93 -14.26 -30.27
C LYS A 38 -10.18 -13.25 -31.12
N ASP A 39 -10.86 -12.18 -31.52
CA ASP A 39 -10.31 -11.17 -32.41
C ASP A 39 -9.83 -9.93 -31.65
N GLY A 40 -9.02 -9.10 -32.31
CA GLY A 40 -8.51 -7.88 -31.71
C GLY A 40 -9.57 -6.81 -31.47
N LYS A 41 -10.72 -6.92 -32.14
CA LYS A 41 -11.85 -5.97 -32.02
C LYS A 41 -13.16 -6.70 -32.16
N LEU A 42 -14.13 -6.31 -31.34
CA LEU A 42 -15.49 -6.84 -31.35
C LEU A 42 -16.46 -5.69 -31.18
N VAL A 43 -17.43 -5.56 -32.09
CA VAL A 43 -18.56 -4.62 -31.98
C VAL A 43 -19.75 -5.39 -31.46
N VAL A 44 -20.27 -5.03 -30.29
CA VAL A 44 -21.38 -5.75 -29.64
C VAL A 44 -22.73 -5.20 -30.15
N GLY A 45 -22.90 -3.87 -30.14
CA GLY A 45 -24.15 -3.23 -30.56
C GLY A 45 -24.25 -1.79 -30.09
N ASP A 46 -25.42 -1.19 -30.27
CA ASP A 46 -25.70 0.15 -29.75
C ASP A 46 -25.82 0.10 -28.23
N TYR A 47 -25.05 0.95 -27.53
CA TYR A 47 -24.98 0.89 -26.08
C TYR A 47 -26.27 1.32 -25.39
N ALA A 48 -26.99 2.29 -25.96
CA ALA A 48 -28.27 2.73 -25.41
C ALA A 48 -29.30 1.60 -25.43
N ASP A 49 -29.34 0.84 -26.51
CA ASP A 49 -30.23 -0.34 -26.64
C ASP A 49 -29.81 -1.43 -25.67
N LEU A 50 -28.50 -1.71 -25.57
CA LEU A 50 -27.96 -2.75 -24.69
C LEU A 50 -28.23 -2.47 -23.22
N ILE A 51 -28.04 -1.23 -22.76
CA ILE A 51 -28.32 -0.86 -21.36
C ILE A 51 -29.83 -0.89 -21.07
N ALA A 52 -30.65 -0.48 -22.03
CA ALA A 52 -32.10 -0.57 -21.88
C ALA A 52 -32.59 -2.02 -21.76
N ASP A 53 -32.02 -2.93 -22.56
CA ASP A 53 -32.39 -4.36 -22.55
C ASP A 53 -31.92 -5.05 -21.25
N ASN A 54 -30.81 -4.65 -20.69
CA ASN A 54 -30.22 -5.32 -19.50
C ASN A 54 -30.58 -4.62 -18.17
N GLY A 55 -30.96 -3.36 -18.18
CA GLY A 55 -31.36 -2.58 -17.01
C GLY A 55 -30.20 -2.24 -16.04
N VAL A 56 -28.96 -2.60 -16.38
CA VAL A 56 -27.76 -2.38 -15.58
C VAL A 56 -26.59 -1.98 -16.48
N PRO A 57 -25.57 -1.25 -15.94
CA PRO A 57 -24.38 -0.90 -16.70
C PRO A 57 -23.59 -2.12 -17.16
N PHE A 58 -22.93 -1.99 -18.31
CA PHE A 58 -22.07 -3.03 -18.87
C PHE A 58 -20.84 -3.28 -18.00
N ARG A 59 -20.52 -4.57 -17.77
CA ARG A 59 -19.29 -5.00 -17.11
C ARG A 59 -18.74 -6.26 -17.77
N LEU A 60 -17.41 -6.39 -17.68
CA LEU A 60 -16.66 -7.61 -18.04
C LEU A 60 -16.05 -8.25 -16.79
N ASN A 61 -15.67 -9.51 -16.92
CA ASN A 61 -15.02 -10.30 -15.88
C ASN A 61 -15.82 -10.29 -14.57
N VAL A 62 -17.12 -10.44 -14.68
CA VAL A 62 -18.01 -10.53 -13.51
C VAL A 62 -17.58 -11.71 -12.64
N GLY A 63 -17.43 -11.45 -11.33
CA GLY A 63 -16.92 -12.45 -10.40
C GLY A 63 -15.39 -12.57 -10.34
N ASN A 64 -14.68 -11.81 -11.15
CA ASN A 64 -13.20 -11.79 -11.18
C ASN A 64 -12.57 -13.17 -11.42
N ASN A 65 -13.14 -13.92 -12.35
CA ASN A 65 -12.80 -15.33 -12.61
C ASN A 65 -11.77 -15.55 -13.74
N SER A 66 -11.36 -14.50 -14.43
CA SER A 66 -10.42 -14.56 -15.55
C SER A 66 -9.29 -13.59 -15.39
N ASP A 67 -8.12 -13.96 -15.90
CA ASP A 67 -6.89 -13.19 -15.79
C ASP A 67 -6.77 -12.16 -16.93
N PHE A 68 -7.51 -11.08 -16.84
CA PHE A 68 -7.32 -9.91 -17.70
C PHE A 68 -7.75 -8.63 -16.99
N ILE A 69 -7.20 -7.51 -17.42
CA ILE A 69 -7.45 -6.19 -16.88
C ILE A 69 -8.45 -5.48 -17.80
N VAL A 70 -9.47 -4.86 -17.23
CA VAL A 70 -10.47 -4.12 -18.00
C VAL A 70 -10.25 -2.62 -17.86
N LYS A 71 -10.07 -1.95 -18.99
CA LYS A 71 -10.11 -0.49 -19.06
C LYS A 71 -11.44 -0.06 -19.70
N TYR A 72 -12.33 0.46 -18.88
CA TYR A 72 -13.57 1.08 -19.35
C TYR A 72 -13.29 2.50 -19.83
N ASP A 73 -14.00 2.95 -20.87
CA ASP A 73 -13.99 4.37 -21.18
C ASP A 73 -14.78 5.17 -20.13
N LYS A 74 -14.70 6.51 -20.21
CA LYS A 74 -15.31 7.37 -19.20
C LYS A 74 -16.82 7.14 -19.06
N THR A 75 -17.54 6.99 -20.17
CA THR A 75 -19.00 6.79 -20.16
C THR A 75 -19.36 5.50 -19.43
N LEU A 76 -18.71 4.39 -19.78
CA LEU A 76 -18.95 3.09 -19.18
C LEU A 76 -18.58 3.09 -17.68
N LEU A 77 -17.45 3.69 -17.35
CA LEU A 77 -16.99 3.76 -15.96
C LEU A 77 -17.92 4.62 -15.11
N ASP A 78 -18.35 5.77 -15.59
CA ASP A 78 -19.29 6.63 -14.87
C ASP A 78 -20.62 5.90 -14.62
N ASP A 79 -21.12 5.15 -15.60
CA ASP A 79 -22.33 4.35 -15.44
C ASP A 79 -22.17 3.27 -14.35
N ILE A 80 -21.04 2.56 -14.36
CA ILE A 80 -20.75 1.54 -13.35
C ILE A 80 -20.67 2.19 -11.95
N LEU A 81 -19.92 3.28 -11.81
CA LEU A 81 -19.71 3.95 -10.53
C LEU A 81 -20.98 4.64 -9.99
N ASN A 82 -21.87 5.09 -10.87
CA ASN A 82 -23.17 5.61 -10.45
C ASN A 82 -24.12 4.53 -9.90
N HIS A 83 -23.81 3.27 -10.16
CA HIS A 83 -24.53 2.08 -9.66
C HIS A 83 -23.68 1.23 -8.72
N ILE A 84 -22.70 1.85 -8.06
CA ILE A 84 -21.71 1.11 -7.24
C ILE A 84 -22.35 0.33 -6.08
N ASP A 85 -23.49 0.79 -5.58
CA ASP A 85 -24.20 0.11 -4.50
C ASP A 85 -24.79 -1.25 -4.93
N GLU A 86 -24.91 -1.48 -6.24
CA GLU A 86 -25.35 -2.76 -6.81
C GLU A 86 -24.21 -3.76 -6.98
N LEU A 87 -22.96 -3.32 -6.79
CA LEU A 87 -21.77 -4.16 -6.90
C LEU A 87 -21.48 -4.85 -5.57
N ASP A 88 -21.10 -6.14 -5.64
CA ASP A 88 -20.60 -6.85 -4.48
C ASP A 88 -19.13 -6.49 -4.19
N ALA A 89 -18.59 -7.08 -3.11
CA ALA A 89 -17.21 -6.82 -2.70
C ALA A 89 -16.18 -7.26 -3.74
N VAL A 90 -16.41 -8.37 -4.43
CA VAL A 90 -15.49 -8.90 -5.44
C VAL A 90 -15.45 -7.97 -6.65
N ASP A 91 -16.60 -7.45 -7.09
CA ASP A 91 -16.69 -6.51 -8.22
C ASP A 91 -15.98 -5.19 -7.89
N LYS A 92 -16.16 -4.68 -6.67
CA LYS A 92 -15.47 -3.46 -6.20
C LYS A 92 -13.97 -3.67 -6.12
N LEU A 93 -13.54 -4.81 -5.58
CA LEU A 93 -12.11 -5.20 -5.53
C LEU A 93 -11.51 -5.23 -6.93
N GLN A 94 -12.20 -5.84 -7.90
CA GLN A 94 -11.75 -5.92 -9.29
C GLN A 94 -11.52 -4.53 -9.88
N LEU A 95 -12.46 -3.59 -9.70
CA LEU A 95 -12.29 -2.21 -10.18
C LEU A 95 -11.05 -1.55 -9.60
N LEU A 96 -10.85 -1.65 -8.29
CA LEU A 96 -9.69 -1.05 -7.62
C LEU A 96 -8.37 -1.68 -8.06
N GLN A 97 -8.34 -3.00 -8.22
CA GLN A 97 -7.16 -3.69 -8.73
C GLN A 97 -6.84 -3.29 -10.17
N ASP A 98 -7.85 -3.22 -11.03
CA ASP A 98 -7.68 -2.81 -12.41
C ASP A 98 -7.21 -1.36 -12.52
N PHE A 99 -7.75 -0.45 -11.71
CA PHE A 99 -7.27 0.94 -11.66
C PHE A 99 -5.78 1.00 -11.31
N ARG A 100 -5.37 0.29 -10.28
CA ARG A 100 -3.97 0.26 -9.85
C ARG A 100 -3.06 -0.28 -10.95
N LEU A 101 -3.41 -1.42 -11.55
CA LEU A 101 -2.62 -2.03 -12.61
C LEU A 101 -2.56 -1.15 -13.86
N LEU A 102 -3.68 -0.54 -14.25
CA LEU A 102 -3.72 0.39 -15.38
C LEU A 102 -2.86 1.63 -15.13
N ALA A 103 -2.83 2.12 -13.88
CA ALA A 103 -1.96 3.24 -13.52
C ALA A 103 -0.47 2.83 -13.59
N GLU A 104 -0.11 1.67 -13.05
CA GLU A 104 1.26 1.15 -13.13
C GLU A 104 1.70 0.88 -14.57
N GLY A 105 0.78 0.47 -15.43
CA GLY A 105 1.04 0.23 -16.86
C GLY A 105 0.98 1.46 -17.75
N GLY A 106 0.69 2.63 -17.20
CA GLY A 106 0.63 3.89 -17.96
C GLY A 106 -0.65 4.07 -18.79
N HIS A 107 -1.69 3.26 -18.54
CA HIS A 107 -2.98 3.34 -19.24
C HIS A 107 -4.02 4.19 -18.53
N MET A 108 -3.75 4.56 -17.29
CA MET A 108 -4.58 5.41 -16.46
C MET A 108 -3.65 6.25 -15.57
N SER A 109 -4.07 7.46 -15.20
CA SER A 109 -3.31 8.30 -14.28
C SER A 109 -3.85 8.15 -12.86
N TYR A 110 -2.99 8.22 -11.84
CA TYR A 110 -3.43 8.31 -10.45
C TYR A 110 -4.28 9.56 -10.20
N ALA A 111 -4.05 10.64 -10.95
CA ALA A 111 -4.91 11.82 -10.89
C ALA A 111 -6.36 11.54 -11.30
N ASP A 112 -6.56 10.62 -12.23
CA ASP A 112 -7.92 10.18 -12.66
C ASP A 112 -8.55 9.23 -11.64
N ILE A 113 -7.74 8.51 -10.90
CA ILE A 113 -8.20 7.56 -9.86
C ILE A 113 -8.65 8.28 -8.60
N VAL A 114 -7.94 9.31 -8.15
CA VAL A 114 -8.23 10.04 -6.90
C VAL A 114 -9.71 10.42 -6.75
N PRO A 115 -10.37 11.03 -7.74
CA PRO A 115 -11.79 11.39 -7.60
C PRO A 115 -12.74 10.21 -7.46
N LEU A 116 -12.30 9.00 -7.83
CA LEU A 116 -13.13 7.80 -7.80
C LEU A 116 -13.09 7.11 -6.43
N LEU A 117 -12.02 7.33 -5.65
CA LEU A 117 -11.77 6.62 -4.39
C LEU A 117 -12.89 6.81 -3.34
N PRO A 118 -13.48 8.00 -3.15
CA PRO A 118 -14.55 8.17 -2.18
C PRO A 118 -15.77 7.26 -2.39
N LYS A 119 -16.01 6.82 -3.62
CA LYS A 119 -17.12 5.91 -3.94
C LYS A 119 -16.96 4.51 -3.32
N PHE A 120 -15.75 4.13 -2.93
CA PHE A 120 -15.44 2.83 -2.31
C PHE A 120 -15.34 2.91 -0.78
N ALA A 121 -15.35 4.11 -0.21
CA ALA A 121 -15.07 4.34 1.21
C ALA A 121 -16.13 3.78 2.15
N ASP A 122 -17.37 3.62 1.69
CA ASP A 122 -18.47 3.10 2.50
C ASP A 122 -18.54 1.57 2.53
N SER A 123 -17.66 0.89 1.80
CA SER A 123 -17.65 -0.57 1.80
C SER A 123 -17.29 -1.13 3.18
N THR A 124 -18.08 -2.10 3.63
CA THR A 124 -17.82 -2.82 4.90
C THR A 124 -16.96 -4.06 4.69
N SER A 125 -16.47 -4.30 3.48
CA SER A 125 -15.65 -5.45 3.14
C SER A 125 -14.17 -5.20 3.41
N PRO A 126 -13.46 -6.12 4.08
CA PRO A 126 -12.02 -5.99 4.31
C PRO A 126 -11.21 -6.05 3.01
N ILE A 127 -11.62 -6.83 2.02
CA ILE A 127 -10.89 -6.92 0.75
C ILE A 127 -10.97 -5.61 -0.05
N VAL A 128 -12.09 -4.91 0.01
CA VAL A 128 -12.25 -3.60 -0.65
C VAL A 128 -11.44 -2.54 0.08
N ASN A 129 -11.50 -2.50 1.40
CA ASN A 129 -10.74 -1.55 2.20
C ASN A 129 -9.22 -1.77 2.04
N ASN A 130 -8.76 -3.02 2.00
CA ASN A 130 -7.37 -3.33 1.72
C ASN A 130 -6.93 -2.76 0.36
N ALA A 131 -7.69 -2.99 -0.69
CA ALA A 131 -7.39 -2.51 -2.03
C ALA A 131 -7.42 -0.97 -2.11
N LEU A 132 -8.39 -0.34 -1.47
CA LEU A 132 -8.51 1.12 -1.39
C LEU A 132 -7.27 1.75 -0.74
N TYR A 133 -6.89 1.28 0.42
CA TYR A 133 -5.76 1.84 1.16
C TYR A 133 -4.41 1.44 0.58
N ARG A 134 -4.32 0.38 -0.20
CA ARG A 134 -3.14 0.09 -1.00
C ARG A 134 -2.87 1.17 -2.05
N ILE A 135 -3.91 1.65 -2.74
CA ILE A 135 -3.81 2.79 -3.66
C ILE A 135 -3.39 4.04 -2.87
N MET A 136 -4.03 4.30 -1.74
CA MET A 136 -3.71 5.46 -0.90
C MET A 136 -2.25 5.46 -0.43
N THR A 137 -1.71 4.30 -0.09
CA THR A 137 -0.29 4.16 0.28
C THR A 137 0.62 4.54 -0.88
N THR A 138 0.29 4.15 -2.11
CA THR A 138 1.05 4.56 -3.30
C THR A 138 1.04 6.08 -3.48
N LEU A 139 -0.06 6.75 -3.17
CA LEU A 139 -0.16 8.21 -3.27
C LEU A 139 0.84 8.95 -2.36
N ARG A 140 1.33 8.31 -1.30
CA ARG A 140 2.38 8.90 -0.45
C ARG A 140 3.68 9.16 -1.21
N ASN A 141 3.95 8.43 -2.29
CA ASN A 141 5.13 8.65 -3.13
C ASN A 141 5.11 9.99 -3.86
N PHE A 142 3.93 10.60 -4.02
CA PHE A 142 3.76 11.86 -4.73
C PHE A 142 3.85 13.10 -3.82
N VAL A 143 3.98 12.92 -2.52
CA VAL A 143 4.02 14.02 -1.56
C VAL A 143 5.34 14.01 -0.78
N THR A 144 5.83 15.22 -0.48
CA THR A 144 6.98 15.38 0.41
C THR A 144 6.50 15.37 1.86
N PRO A 145 7.20 14.70 2.79
CA PRO A 145 6.87 14.76 4.21
C PRO A 145 6.77 16.21 4.73
N ASP A 146 5.77 16.46 5.57
CA ASP A 146 5.45 17.76 6.19
C ASP A 146 5.11 18.90 5.22
N SER A 147 4.91 18.60 3.94
CA SER A 147 4.48 19.58 2.94
C SER A 147 2.97 19.85 3.01
N LYS A 148 2.53 20.92 2.31
CA LYS A 148 1.10 21.17 2.10
C LYS A 148 0.42 20.01 1.39
N GLU A 149 1.11 19.41 0.42
CA GLU A 149 0.62 18.28 -0.36
C GLU A 149 0.36 17.06 0.54
N GLU A 150 1.23 16.79 1.49
CA GLU A 150 0.98 15.72 2.47
C GLU A 150 -0.18 16.06 3.39
N LYS A 151 -0.35 17.30 3.80
CA LYS A 151 -1.50 17.74 4.61
C LYS A 151 -2.81 17.50 3.86
N ASP A 152 -2.85 17.78 2.57
CA ASP A 152 -4.00 17.51 1.72
C ASP A 152 -4.26 16.00 1.60
N LEU A 153 -3.21 15.20 1.42
CA LEU A 153 -3.32 13.74 1.40
C LEU A 153 -3.87 13.20 2.73
N LYS A 154 -3.42 13.72 3.86
CA LYS A 154 -3.96 13.37 5.18
C LYS A 154 -5.44 13.71 5.32
N LYS A 155 -5.88 14.84 4.78
CA LYS A 155 -7.30 15.18 4.72
C LYS A 155 -8.09 14.16 3.89
N LEU A 156 -7.53 13.70 2.77
CA LEU A 156 -8.17 12.66 1.98
C LEU A 156 -8.28 11.34 2.75
N TYR A 157 -7.23 10.94 3.45
CA TYR A 157 -7.27 9.76 4.33
C TYR A 157 -8.37 9.89 5.38
N ASN A 158 -8.53 11.07 5.97
CA ASN A 158 -9.60 11.30 6.95
C ASN A 158 -10.99 11.21 6.32
N LEU A 159 -11.17 11.83 5.15
CA LEU A 159 -12.42 11.79 4.40
C LEU A 159 -12.86 10.35 4.10
N LEU A 160 -11.90 9.50 3.71
CA LEU A 160 -12.19 8.12 3.35
C LEU A 160 -12.46 7.22 4.57
N SER A 161 -11.82 7.48 5.72
CA SER A 161 -11.85 6.58 6.88
C SER A 161 -12.84 6.99 7.96
N GLU A 162 -13.20 8.25 8.05
CA GLU A 162 -13.94 8.81 9.21
C GLU A 162 -15.25 8.09 9.49
N LYS A 163 -16.06 7.86 8.49
CA LYS A 163 -17.38 7.22 8.66
C LYS A 163 -17.26 5.78 9.18
N GLN A 164 -16.31 5.01 8.64
CA GLN A 164 -16.09 3.63 9.06
C GLN A 164 -15.48 3.55 10.47
N VAL A 165 -14.57 4.46 10.82
CA VAL A 165 -14.03 4.52 12.20
C VAL A 165 -15.12 4.84 13.20
N LYS A 166 -16.02 5.77 12.90
CA LYS A 166 -17.17 6.07 13.76
C LYS A 166 -18.09 4.86 13.93
N ARG A 167 -18.36 4.14 12.85
CA ARG A 167 -19.20 2.93 12.89
C ARG A 167 -18.57 1.80 13.68
N LEU A 168 -17.28 1.52 13.44
CA LEU A 168 -16.57 0.37 14.03
C LEU A 168 -16.05 0.65 15.44
N GLY A 169 -15.67 1.89 15.71
CA GLY A 169 -14.89 2.22 16.90
C GLY A 169 -13.47 1.67 16.83
N LEU A 170 -12.68 1.92 17.86
CA LEU A 170 -11.28 1.49 17.93
C LEU A 170 -11.12 0.05 18.46
N LEU A 171 -12.08 -0.41 19.27
CA LEU A 171 -12.03 -1.74 19.89
C LEU A 171 -13.08 -2.67 19.28
N PRO A 172 -12.79 -3.98 19.20
CA PRO A 172 -13.77 -4.98 18.82
C PRO A 172 -15.00 -4.93 19.71
N LYS A 173 -16.17 -5.16 19.11
CA LYS A 173 -17.46 -5.17 19.81
C LYS A 173 -17.97 -6.60 19.89
N ALA A 174 -18.63 -6.94 21.00
CA ALA A 174 -19.27 -8.24 21.15
C ALA A 174 -20.33 -8.44 20.04
N GLY A 175 -20.29 -9.61 19.40
CA GLY A 175 -21.26 -9.98 18.36
C GLY A 175 -21.08 -9.30 17.01
N GLU A 176 -20.00 -8.55 16.78
CA GLU A 176 -19.76 -7.98 15.46
C GLU A 176 -19.38 -9.03 14.42
N SER A 177 -19.56 -8.68 13.15
CA SER A 177 -19.22 -9.59 12.04
C SER A 177 -17.72 -9.78 11.90
N ASN A 178 -17.32 -10.89 11.29
CA ASN A 178 -15.91 -11.14 10.95
C ASN A 178 -15.36 -10.07 10.01
N ASP A 179 -16.19 -9.60 9.05
CA ASP A 179 -15.81 -8.54 8.13
C ASP A 179 -15.49 -7.22 8.86
N ASP A 180 -16.28 -6.86 9.87
CA ASP A 180 -16.02 -5.67 10.68
C ASP A 180 -14.72 -5.79 11.47
N ASN A 181 -14.45 -6.96 12.06
CA ASN A 181 -13.18 -7.23 12.73
C ASN A 181 -11.98 -7.06 11.80
N LEU A 182 -12.08 -7.59 10.58
CA LEU A 182 -11.00 -7.54 9.60
C LEU A 182 -10.86 -6.15 8.94
N THR A 183 -11.93 -5.37 8.87
CA THR A 183 -11.92 -4.03 8.28
C THR A 183 -11.34 -2.98 9.23
N ARG A 184 -11.59 -3.11 10.54
CA ARG A 184 -11.14 -2.14 11.55
C ARG A 184 -9.67 -1.76 11.45
N PRO A 185 -8.71 -2.69 11.34
CA PRO A 185 -7.29 -2.33 11.25
C PRO A 185 -6.97 -1.37 10.09
N TYR A 186 -7.59 -1.56 8.94
CA TYR A 186 -7.35 -0.72 7.77
C TYR A 186 -7.82 0.73 7.98
N VAL A 187 -9.04 0.88 8.49
CA VAL A 187 -9.61 2.23 8.66
C VAL A 187 -9.01 2.96 9.85
N VAL A 188 -8.65 2.24 10.92
CA VAL A 188 -7.96 2.84 12.07
C VAL A 188 -6.55 3.30 11.69
N ALA A 189 -5.79 2.49 10.95
CA ALA A 189 -4.47 2.89 10.45
C ALA A 189 -4.56 4.12 9.54
N ALA A 190 -5.56 4.18 8.66
CA ALA A 190 -5.80 5.32 7.79
C ALA A 190 -6.13 6.59 8.59
N SER A 191 -7.00 6.48 9.58
CA SER A 191 -7.37 7.58 10.47
C SER A 191 -6.17 8.08 11.29
N LEU A 192 -5.32 7.16 11.74
CA LEU A 192 -4.08 7.52 12.45
C LEU A 192 -3.12 8.28 11.55
N TYR A 193 -2.89 7.81 10.33
CA TYR A 193 -2.05 8.54 9.35
C TYR A 193 -2.63 9.93 9.05
N ALA A 194 -3.95 10.03 8.95
CA ALA A 194 -4.64 11.29 8.75
C ALA A 194 -4.40 12.30 9.87
N GLY A 195 -3.95 11.87 11.04
CA GLY A 195 -3.80 12.72 12.20
C GLY A 195 -5.11 13.06 12.89
N ASN A 196 -6.12 12.20 12.78
CA ASN A 196 -7.41 12.41 13.42
C ASN A 196 -7.28 12.44 14.95
N ASP A 197 -7.67 13.55 15.57
CA ASP A 197 -7.46 13.78 17.01
C ASP A 197 -8.21 12.77 17.89
N GLU A 198 -9.44 12.41 17.54
CA GLU A 198 -10.21 11.43 18.31
C GLU A 198 -9.54 10.05 18.27
N THR A 199 -9.00 9.66 17.12
CA THR A 199 -8.28 8.40 16.96
C THR A 199 -6.98 8.42 17.75
N ILE A 200 -6.19 9.49 17.64
CA ILE A 200 -4.94 9.64 18.39
C ILE A 200 -5.19 9.56 19.89
N ASN A 201 -6.16 10.31 20.40
CA ASN A 201 -6.48 10.33 21.83
C ASN A 201 -7.08 9.01 22.31
N GLY A 202 -7.93 8.40 21.50
CA GLY A 202 -8.52 7.09 21.82
C GLY A 202 -7.49 5.97 21.88
N LEU A 203 -6.55 5.92 20.95
CA LEU A 203 -5.45 4.95 20.96
C LEU A 203 -4.50 5.18 22.15
N HIS A 204 -4.26 6.43 22.50
CA HIS A 204 -3.48 6.78 23.69
C HIS A 204 -4.15 6.27 24.97
N THR A 205 -5.46 6.43 25.11
CA THR A 205 -6.24 5.90 26.23
C THR A 205 -6.11 4.38 26.32
N ILE A 206 -6.23 3.68 25.18
CA ILE A 206 -6.08 2.22 25.16
C ILE A 206 -4.68 1.81 25.64
N TYR A 207 -3.64 2.50 25.21
CA TYR A 207 -2.29 2.25 25.70
C TYR A 207 -2.18 2.46 27.21
N SER A 208 -2.66 3.60 27.70
CA SER A 208 -2.57 3.96 29.11
C SER A 208 -3.26 2.94 30.03
N GLU A 209 -4.37 2.40 29.60
CA GLU A 209 -5.13 1.38 30.34
C GLU A 209 -4.48 -0.01 30.29
N ASN A 210 -3.54 -0.25 29.37
CA ASN A 210 -2.92 -1.55 29.13
C ASN A 210 -1.39 -1.50 29.13
N SER A 211 -0.79 -0.44 29.65
CA SER A 211 0.67 -0.22 29.56
C SER A 211 1.51 -1.33 30.21
N ASP A 212 0.97 -2.02 31.22
CA ASP A 212 1.63 -3.14 31.89
C ASP A 212 1.12 -4.51 31.42
N ASN A 213 0.17 -4.53 30.49
CA ASN A 213 -0.40 -5.75 29.91
C ASN A 213 -0.67 -5.54 28.41
N LEU A 214 0.37 -5.45 27.60
CA LEU A 214 0.24 -5.23 26.16
C LEU A 214 -0.44 -6.40 25.47
N GLU A 215 -0.34 -7.60 25.99
CA GLU A 215 -1.01 -8.80 25.51
C GLU A 215 -2.54 -8.67 25.63
N GLY A 216 -3.03 -7.84 26.53
CA GLY A 216 -4.46 -7.56 26.70
C GLY A 216 -5.07 -6.64 25.64
N ILE A 217 -4.25 -5.98 24.84
CA ILE A 217 -4.70 -5.18 23.71
C ILE A 217 -5.06 -6.10 22.55
N SER A 218 -6.23 -5.87 21.92
CA SER A 218 -6.62 -6.65 20.74
C SER A 218 -5.52 -6.63 19.69
N ALA A 219 -5.14 -7.80 19.19
CA ALA A 219 -4.09 -7.95 18.18
C ALA A 219 -4.40 -7.16 16.89
N ASP A 220 -5.67 -6.93 16.57
CA ASP A 220 -6.09 -6.22 15.37
C ASP A 220 -5.69 -4.73 15.38
N ILE A 221 -5.60 -4.11 16.55
CA ILE A 221 -5.27 -2.68 16.68
C ILE A 221 -4.01 -2.43 17.47
N ARG A 222 -3.40 -3.45 18.07
CA ARG A 222 -2.24 -3.27 18.95
C ARG A 222 -1.07 -2.58 18.25
N SER A 223 -0.81 -2.90 16.98
CA SER A 223 0.20 -2.20 16.19
C SER A 223 -0.10 -0.71 16.10
N ALA A 224 -1.34 -0.33 15.78
CA ALA A 224 -1.75 1.08 15.71
C ALA A 224 -1.62 1.79 17.06
N VAL A 225 -1.98 1.11 18.15
CA VAL A 225 -1.81 1.63 19.52
C VAL A 225 -0.35 1.95 19.83
N LEU A 226 0.55 1.02 19.55
CA LEU A 226 1.97 1.19 19.83
C LEU A 226 2.63 2.23 18.91
N VAL A 227 2.29 2.23 17.62
CA VAL A 227 2.76 3.25 16.67
C VAL A 227 2.34 4.65 17.13
N ASN A 228 1.09 4.82 17.49
CA ASN A 228 0.57 6.11 17.98
C ASN A 228 1.28 6.57 19.25
N GLU A 229 1.46 5.67 20.20
CA GLU A 229 2.09 6.00 21.49
C GLU A 229 3.54 6.45 21.30
N VAL A 230 4.33 5.70 20.53
CA VAL A 230 5.73 6.05 20.27
C VAL A 230 5.83 7.35 19.45
N LYS A 231 5.05 7.47 18.40
CA LYS A 231 5.11 8.59 17.47
C LYS A 231 4.65 9.91 18.10
N ASN A 232 3.54 9.89 18.84
CA ASN A 232 2.88 11.11 19.32
C ASN A 232 3.09 11.39 20.81
N PHE A 233 3.46 10.39 21.61
CA PHE A 233 3.61 10.51 23.07
C PHE A 233 4.94 9.95 23.59
N GLY A 234 5.83 9.52 22.68
CA GLY A 234 7.03 8.80 23.03
C GLY A 234 8.16 9.66 23.58
N ASN A 235 9.02 9.01 24.34
CA ASN A 235 10.27 9.50 24.86
C ASN A 235 11.24 8.32 25.08
N MET A 236 12.46 8.59 25.59
CA MET A 236 13.46 7.54 25.84
C MET A 236 12.97 6.53 26.88
N THR A 237 12.23 6.96 27.89
CA THR A 237 11.67 6.06 28.92
C THR A 237 10.69 5.04 28.30
N LEU A 238 9.81 5.48 27.41
CA LEU A 238 8.92 4.59 26.69
C LEU A 238 9.70 3.63 25.77
N PHE A 239 10.70 4.14 25.07
CA PHE A 239 11.57 3.32 24.22
C PHE A 239 12.21 2.18 25.02
N ASP A 240 12.81 2.50 26.14
CA ASP A 240 13.47 1.49 27.02
C ASP A 240 12.47 0.44 27.52
N LYS A 241 11.27 0.88 27.91
CA LYS A 241 10.19 -0.01 28.38
C LYS A 241 9.74 -0.97 27.28
N LEU A 242 9.47 -0.46 26.08
CA LEU A 242 9.00 -1.28 24.96
C LEU A 242 10.09 -2.22 24.43
N LEU A 243 11.34 -1.75 24.37
CA LEU A 243 12.47 -2.58 23.94
C LEU A 243 12.71 -3.74 24.92
N LYS A 244 12.61 -3.49 26.20
CA LYS A 244 12.70 -4.54 27.24
C LYS A 244 11.59 -5.58 27.04
N LYS A 245 10.35 -5.14 26.78
CA LYS A 245 9.23 -6.05 26.50
C LYS A 245 9.48 -6.87 25.23
N TYR A 246 10.04 -6.26 24.18
CA TYR A 246 10.44 -6.96 22.97
C TYR A 246 11.42 -8.09 23.24
N GLN A 247 12.42 -7.84 24.08
CA GLN A 247 13.41 -8.84 24.45
C GLN A 247 12.85 -9.98 25.32
N GLU A 248 11.89 -9.69 26.18
CA GLU A 248 11.33 -10.63 27.15
C GLU A 248 10.21 -11.51 26.59
N THR A 249 9.43 -11.02 25.62
CA THR A 249 8.30 -11.77 25.09
C THR A 249 8.70 -12.86 24.11
N SER A 250 8.00 -13.99 24.17
CA SER A 250 8.10 -15.07 23.17
C SER A 250 6.93 -15.04 22.17
N ASP A 251 5.98 -14.13 22.34
CA ASP A 251 4.85 -13.95 21.42
C ASP A 251 5.31 -13.24 20.15
N ALA A 252 5.34 -13.97 19.03
CA ALA A 252 5.80 -13.46 17.74
C ALA A 252 4.93 -12.30 17.22
N SER A 253 3.62 -12.36 17.46
CA SER A 253 2.69 -11.29 17.07
C SER A 253 2.97 -10.00 17.85
N LEU A 254 3.16 -10.10 19.16
CA LEU A 254 3.53 -8.96 19.99
C LEU A 254 4.89 -8.38 19.61
N LYS A 255 5.87 -9.23 19.29
CA LYS A 255 7.18 -8.77 18.79
C LYS A 255 7.06 -7.94 17.53
N GLN A 256 6.24 -8.37 16.56
CA GLN A 256 5.99 -7.61 15.34
C GLN A 256 5.35 -6.25 15.63
N ASP A 257 4.37 -6.22 16.53
CA ASP A 257 3.69 -4.97 16.91
C ASP A 257 4.63 -4.02 17.64
N LEU A 258 5.48 -4.54 18.53
CA LEU A 258 6.50 -3.77 19.23
C LEU A 258 7.54 -3.20 18.25
N CYS A 259 8.00 -3.99 17.31
CA CYS A 259 8.91 -3.53 16.25
C CYS A 259 8.27 -2.37 15.46
N ALA A 260 7.05 -2.53 15.00
CA ALA A 260 6.32 -1.48 14.28
C ALA A 260 6.16 -0.20 15.12
N GLY A 261 5.82 -0.35 16.39
CA GLY A 261 5.68 0.77 17.32
C GLY A 261 6.99 1.50 17.58
N ILE A 262 8.01 0.78 18.03
CA ILE A 262 9.31 1.35 18.39
C ILE A 262 9.94 2.09 17.20
N THR A 263 9.91 1.50 16.03
CA THR A 263 10.48 2.10 14.81
C THR A 263 9.72 3.30 14.26
N SER A 264 8.56 3.64 14.84
CA SER A 264 7.75 4.80 14.44
C SER A 264 8.17 6.10 15.10
N THR A 265 9.20 6.09 15.91
CA THR A 265 9.68 7.28 16.63
C THR A 265 10.05 8.42 15.67
N LYS A 266 9.80 9.65 16.11
CA LYS A 266 10.24 10.88 15.45
C LYS A 266 11.56 11.42 16.03
N MET A 267 12.06 10.82 17.11
CA MET A 267 13.20 11.33 17.86
C MET A 267 14.51 10.79 17.29
N PRO A 268 15.42 11.68 16.80
CA PRO A 268 16.69 11.23 16.21
C PRO A 268 17.54 10.39 17.14
N GLU A 269 17.59 10.72 18.41
CA GLU A 269 18.37 9.97 19.41
C GLU A 269 17.85 8.54 19.62
N ILE A 270 16.55 8.32 19.49
CA ILE A 270 15.97 6.97 19.57
C ILE A 270 16.24 6.22 18.27
N ILE A 271 16.12 6.86 17.11
CA ILE A 271 16.52 6.26 15.83
C ILE A 271 17.97 5.79 15.89
N ASP A 272 18.88 6.61 16.38
CA ASP A 272 20.31 6.26 16.50
C ASP A 272 20.50 5.05 17.42
N ALA A 273 19.79 5.00 18.54
CA ALA A 273 19.82 3.88 19.46
C ALA A 273 19.32 2.57 18.81
N ILE A 274 18.24 2.64 18.03
CA ILE A 274 17.70 1.49 17.29
C ILE A 274 18.73 0.98 16.28
N VAL A 275 19.32 1.86 15.49
CA VAL A 275 20.29 1.50 14.45
C VAL A 275 21.57 0.89 15.09
N ASP A 276 22.00 1.41 16.23
CA ASP A 276 23.12 0.81 16.98
C ASP A 276 22.80 -0.63 17.42
N ASP A 277 21.54 -0.95 17.70
CA ASP A 277 21.10 -2.28 18.10
C ASP A 277 20.96 -3.27 16.94
N PHE A 278 21.03 -2.83 15.68
CA PHE A 278 20.94 -3.73 14.51
C PHE A 278 21.98 -4.84 14.52
N GLU A 279 23.17 -4.57 15.04
CA GLU A 279 24.26 -5.53 15.11
C GLU A 279 24.35 -6.27 16.45
N ASN A 280 23.45 -5.96 17.38
CA ASN A 280 23.40 -6.61 18.69
C ASN A 280 22.39 -7.76 18.69
N SER A 281 22.88 -8.99 18.53
CA SER A 281 22.04 -10.19 18.45
C SER A 281 21.33 -10.55 19.76
N GLU A 282 21.71 -9.96 20.88
CA GLU A 282 21.00 -10.12 22.15
C GLU A 282 19.69 -9.30 22.16
N ILE A 283 19.61 -8.25 21.36
CA ILE A 283 18.42 -7.38 21.24
C ILE A 283 17.65 -7.74 19.98
N ILE A 284 18.29 -7.69 18.82
CA ILE A 284 17.70 -8.00 17.51
C ILE A 284 18.40 -9.19 16.90
N LYS A 285 17.71 -10.31 16.85
CA LYS A 285 18.27 -11.52 16.23
C LYS A 285 18.40 -11.33 14.72
N PRO A 286 19.41 -11.96 14.07
CA PRO A 286 19.62 -11.82 12.63
C PRO A 286 18.38 -12.10 11.77
N GLN A 287 17.55 -13.07 12.14
CA GLN A 287 16.31 -13.37 11.43
C GLN A 287 15.25 -12.28 11.54
N ASP A 288 15.31 -11.41 12.54
CA ASP A 288 14.38 -10.32 12.78
C ASP A 288 14.89 -8.98 12.19
N LEU A 289 16.17 -8.90 11.86
CA LEU A 289 16.84 -7.67 11.46
C LEU A 289 16.21 -7.02 10.23
N ARG A 290 15.77 -7.80 9.25
CA ARG A 290 15.17 -7.27 8.03
C ARG A 290 13.92 -6.45 8.33
N ALA A 291 13.08 -6.88 9.25
CA ALA A 291 11.88 -6.15 9.66
C ALA A 291 12.23 -4.82 10.35
N TRP A 292 13.22 -4.82 11.23
CA TRP A 292 13.70 -3.60 11.88
C TRP A 292 14.28 -2.61 10.87
N TYR A 293 15.16 -3.08 10.01
CA TYR A 293 15.74 -2.27 8.93
C TYR A 293 14.66 -1.66 8.04
N ARG A 294 13.73 -2.48 7.54
CA ARG A 294 12.62 -2.02 6.70
C ARG A 294 11.80 -0.94 7.38
N ASN A 295 11.43 -1.14 8.64
CA ASN A 295 10.57 -0.20 9.35
C ASN A 295 11.28 1.14 9.61
N VAL A 296 12.55 1.14 9.97
CA VAL A 296 13.33 2.38 10.13
C VAL A 296 13.53 3.07 8.77
N LEU A 297 13.82 2.31 7.72
CA LEU A 297 13.97 2.86 6.37
C LEU A 297 12.68 3.49 5.84
N ALA A 298 11.54 2.90 6.16
CA ALA A 298 10.23 3.43 5.77
C ALA A 298 9.80 4.67 6.58
N ASN A 299 10.39 4.87 7.75
CA ASN A 299 10.13 6.04 8.58
C ASN A 299 10.91 7.26 8.05
N PRO A 300 10.22 8.36 7.64
CA PRO A 300 10.92 9.55 7.13
C PRO A 300 11.96 10.12 8.11
N PHE A 301 11.76 9.95 9.41
CA PHE A 301 12.70 10.42 10.45
C PHE A 301 13.89 9.49 10.67
N GLY A 302 13.86 8.29 10.11
CA GLY A 302 14.90 7.27 10.27
C GLY A 302 15.53 6.78 8.97
N GLN A 303 14.98 7.18 7.82
CA GLN A 303 15.42 6.65 6.52
C GLN A 303 16.90 6.89 6.25
N GLU A 304 17.40 8.10 6.52
CA GLU A 304 18.80 8.43 6.31
C GLU A 304 19.72 7.56 7.16
N GLN A 305 19.41 7.39 8.44
CA GLN A 305 20.21 6.59 9.35
C GLN A 305 20.25 5.11 8.96
N ALA A 306 19.11 4.53 8.59
CA ALA A 306 19.05 3.14 8.14
C ALA A 306 19.80 2.94 6.80
N TRP A 307 19.66 3.84 5.87
CA TRP A 307 20.34 3.81 4.58
C TRP A 307 21.86 3.96 4.73
N ASN A 308 22.31 4.87 5.60
CA ASN A 308 23.71 5.01 5.91
C ASN A 308 24.27 3.75 6.57
N TRP A 309 23.52 3.18 7.53
CA TRP A 309 23.93 1.96 8.21
C TRP A 309 24.19 0.80 7.22
N ILE A 310 23.25 0.50 6.34
CA ILE A 310 23.41 -0.65 5.44
C ILE A 310 24.59 -0.48 4.48
N ARG A 311 24.84 0.76 4.03
CA ARG A 311 25.99 1.06 3.17
C ARG A 311 27.32 0.92 3.90
N LEU A 312 27.39 1.40 5.14
CA LEU A 312 28.63 1.32 5.95
C LEU A 312 28.89 -0.11 6.42
N GLU A 313 27.84 -0.80 6.85
CA GLU A 313 27.95 -2.12 7.49
C GLU A 313 27.63 -3.28 6.54
N TRP A 314 27.66 -3.04 5.22
CA TRP A 314 27.42 -4.08 4.22
C TRP A 314 28.32 -5.30 4.42
N PRO A 315 29.65 -5.14 4.69
CA PRO A 315 30.51 -6.30 4.96
C PRO A 315 30.07 -7.12 6.16
N TRP A 316 29.60 -6.46 7.22
CA TRP A 316 29.07 -7.15 8.39
C TRP A 316 27.78 -7.91 8.05
N LEU A 317 26.89 -7.28 7.31
CA LEU A 317 25.62 -7.91 6.88
C LEU A 317 25.90 -9.15 6.01
N GLU A 318 26.81 -9.04 5.07
CA GLU A 318 27.21 -10.14 4.21
C GLU A 318 27.83 -11.30 5.02
N ALA A 319 28.67 -11.00 5.99
CA ALA A 319 29.26 -12.00 6.86
C ALA A 319 28.23 -12.70 7.76
N THR A 320 27.17 -11.98 8.16
CA THR A 320 26.16 -12.47 9.10
C THR A 320 25.06 -13.26 8.40
N VAL A 321 24.56 -12.77 7.26
CA VAL A 321 23.41 -13.36 6.53
C VAL A 321 23.70 -13.66 5.05
N GLY A 322 24.93 -13.45 4.60
CA GLY A 322 25.30 -13.56 3.16
C GLY A 322 25.16 -14.96 2.56
N GLY A 323 25.16 -16.00 3.38
CA GLY A 323 24.90 -17.38 2.97
C GLY A 323 23.41 -17.75 2.93
N ASP A 324 22.55 -16.84 3.32
CA ASP A 324 21.11 -17.04 3.38
C ASP A 324 20.42 -16.42 2.17
N MET A 325 19.32 -17.03 1.71
CA MET A 325 18.47 -16.46 0.67
C MET A 325 17.89 -15.10 1.07
N GLU A 326 17.79 -14.82 2.35
CA GLU A 326 17.30 -13.54 2.86
C GLU A 326 18.25 -12.37 2.62
N PHE A 327 19.53 -12.62 2.37
CA PHE A 327 20.50 -11.54 2.14
C PHE A 327 20.11 -10.62 0.99
N ALA A 328 19.73 -11.19 -0.16
CA ALA A 328 19.28 -10.42 -1.32
C ALA A 328 18.00 -9.62 -1.04
N THR A 329 17.18 -10.07 -0.09
CA THR A 329 15.92 -9.38 0.25
C THR A 329 16.12 -8.02 0.89
N PHE A 330 17.29 -7.74 1.49
CA PHE A 330 17.62 -6.40 1.97
C PHE A 330 17.69 -5.38 0.83
N ILE A 331 18.15 -5.80 -0.34
CA ILE A 331 18.17 -4.97 -1.55
C ILE A 331 16.74 -4.70 -2.00
N THR A 332 15.90 -5.74 -2.05
CA THR A 332 14.48 -5.65 -2.46
C THR A 332 13.68 -4.75 -1.51
N VAL A 333 13.87 -4.89 -0.22
CA VAL A 333 13.24 -4.03 0.79
C VAL A 333 13.58 -2.56 0.56
N THR A 334 14.85 -2.27 0.32
CA THR A 334 15.33 -0.91 0.03
C THR A 334 14.66 -0.35 -1.23
N ALA A 335 14.65 -1.13 -2.30
CA ALA A 335 14.05 -0.73 -3.57
C ALA A 335 12.54 -0.49 -3.47
N ASN A 336 11.84 -1.26 -2.66
CA ASN A 336 10.40 -1.09 -2.47
C ASN A 336 10.04 0.21 -1.74
N ILE A 337 10.96 0.77 -0.97
CA ILE A 337 10.75 2.01 -0.23
C ILE A 337 11.19 3.24 -1.02
N PHE A 338 12.31 3.17 -1.74
CA PHE A 338 12.86 4.29 -2.48
C PHE A 338 12.01 4.68 -3.69
N HIS A 339 11.74 5.97 -3.84
CA HIS A 339 10.93 6.51 -4.94
C HIS A 339 11.40 7.88 -5.43
N THR A 340 12.51 8.41 -4.91
CA THR A 340 13.08 9.70 -5.33
C THR A 340 14.29 9.51 -6.23
N GLU A 341 14.55 10.48 -7.11
CA GLU A 341 15.72 10.47 -7.98
C GLU A 341 17.03 10.44 -7.20
N GLU A 342 17.11 11.20 -6.10
CA GLU A 342 18.27 11.20 -5.22
C GLU A 342 18.56 9.80 -4.68
N ARG A 343 17.54 9.11 -4.17
CA ARG A 343 17.68 7.75 -3.66
C ARG A 343 18.03 6.74 -4.76
N LEU A 344 17.47 6.90 -5.95
CA LEU A 344 17.84 6.06 -7.10
C LEU A 344 19.33 6.19 -7.40
N ASN A 345 19.85 7.41 -7.49
CA ASN A 345 21.26 7.65 -7.78
C ASN A 345 22.17 7.03 -6.70
N GLN A 346 21.82 7.20 -5.44
CA GLN A 346 22.56 6.60 -4.32
C GLN A 346 22.51 5.07 -4.34
N PHE A 347 21.35 4.51 -4.67
CA PHE A 347 21.17 3.06 -4.79
C PHE A 347 22.04 2.49 -5.92
N GLN A 348 22.04 3.12 -7.07
CA GLN A 348 22.89 2.73 -8.22
C GLN A 348 24.37 2.85 -7.85
N ASP A 349 24.80 3.95 -7.28
CA ASP A 349 26.20 4.18 -6.91
C ASP A 349 26.72 3.10 -5.93
N PHE A 350 25.86 2.64 -5.03
CA PHE A 350 26.25 1.63 -4.05
C PHE A 350 26.16 0.20 -4.59
N PHE A 351 25.09 -0.17 -5.28
CA PHE A 351 24.83 -1.55 -5.69
C PHE A 351 25.38 -1.93 -7.07
N GLU A 352 25.50 -1.00 -8.01
CA GLU A 352 26.02 -1.29 -9.35
C GLU A 352 27.44 -1.92 -9.32
N PRO A 353 28.39 -1.44 -8.51
CA PRO A 353 29.68 -2.10 -8.37
C PRO A 353 29.62 -3.54 -7.86
N LYS A 354 28.51 -3.94 -7.24
CA LYS A 354 28.27 -5.28 -6.69
C LYS A 354 27.49 -6.20 -7.63
N ILE A 355 27.21 -5.75 -8.85
CA ILE A 355 26.34 -6.47 -9.79
C ILE A 355 26.83 -7.85 -10.18
N ASN A 356 28.14 -8.07 -10.11
CA ASN A 356 28.77 -9.35 -10.41
C ASN A 356 28.91 -10.26 -9.18
N THR A 357 28.42 -9.85 -8.02
CA THR A 357 28.42 -10.69 -6.82
C THR A 357 27.48 -11.88 -7.02
N PRO A 358 27.95 -13.13 -6.85
CA PRO A 358 27.09 -14.31 -6.99
C PRO A 358 25.83 -14.20 -6.13
N GLY A 359 24.67 -14.44 -6.73
CA GLY A 359 23.37 -14.38 -6.07
C GLY A 359 22.73 -12.99 -6.02
N LEU A 360 23.44 -11.91 -6.36
CA LEU A 360 22.92 -10.55 -6.30
C LEU A 360 22.62 -9.93 -7.67
N THR A 361 23.18 -10.44 -8.75
CA THR A 361 23.08 -9.83 -10.09
C THR A 361 21.64 -9.59 -10.52
N ARG A 362 20.79 -10.60 -10.41
CA ARG A 362 19.39 -10.52 -10.82
C ARG A 362 18.64 -9.50 -9.95
N GLU A 363 18.80 -9.57 -8.64
CA GLU A 363 18.13 -8.67 -7.70
C GLU A 363 18.52 -7.22 -7.93
N ILE A 364 19.80 -6.92 -8.08
CA ILE A 364 20.26 -5.55 -8.31
C ILE A 364 19.65 -4.99 -9.60
N LYS A 365 19.63 -5.78 -10.69
CA LYS A 365 19.03 -5.36 -11.97
C LYS A 365 17.53 -5.10 -11.85
N MET A 366 16.81 -6.03 -11.22
CA MET A 366 15.36 -5.92 -11.06
C MET A 366 14.99 -4.76 -10.14
N ASP A 367 15.67 -4.64 -9.02
CA ASP A 367 15.37 -3.66 -7.99
C ASP A 367 15.72 -2.24 -8.45
N THR A 368 16.78 -2.07 -9.23
CA THR A 368 17.08 -0.78 -9.87
C THR A 368 15.92 -0.33 -10.75
N LYS A 369 15.36 -1.25 -11.55
CA LYS A 369 14.20 -0.94 -12.40
C LYS A 369 12.93 -0.61 -11.59
N VAL A 370 12.73 -1.26 -10.47
CA VAL A 370 11.60 -0.95 -9.57
C VAL A 370 11.66 0.51 -9.12
N ILE A 371 12.82 0.97 -8.70
CA ILE A 371 13.00 2.38 -8.28
C ILE A 371 12.84 3.32 -9.47
N GLU A 372 13.48 3.02 -10.61
CA GLU A 372 13.37 3.84 -11.83
C GLU A 372 11.94 4.03 -12.28
N THR A 373 11.14 2.97 -12.26
CA THR A 373 9.73 3.01 -12.63
C THR A 373 8.94 3.95 -11.71
N LYS A 374 9.16 3.88 -10.39
CA LYS A 374 8.53 4.77 -9.43
C LYS A 374 8.97 6.23 -9.60
N VAL A 375 10.25 6.47 -9.79
CA VAL A 375 10.80 7.82 -10.01
C VAL A 375 10.20 8.45 -11.26
N ASN A 376 10.13 7.70 -12.36
CA ASN A 376 9.57 8.18 -13.62
C ASN A 376 8.08 8.48 -13.49
N LEU A 377 7.32 7.62 -12.80
CA LEU A 377 5.91 7.83 -12.55
C LEU A 377 5.66 9.10 -11.72
N VAL A 378 6.41 9.29 -10.64
CA VAL A 378 6.31 10.49 -9.80
C VAL A 378 6.63 11.74 -10.61
N LYS A 379 7.72 11.76 -11.37
CA LYS A 379 8.06 12.90 -12.23
C LYS A 379 6.96 13.24 -13.22
N LYS A 380 6.36 12.24 -13.83
CA LYS A 380 5.31 12.42 -14.85
C LYS A 380 4.00 12.92 -14.27
N GLU A 381 3.59 12.44 -13.09
CA GLU A 381 2.23 12.60 -12.60
C GLU A 381 2.11 13.46 -11.33
N GLN A 382 3.20 13.81 -10.67
CA GLN A 382 3.17 14.46 -9.35
C GLN A 382 2.29 15.71 -9.29
N SER A 383 2.44 16.63 -10.24
CA SER A 383 1.65 17.86 -10.27
C SER A 383 0.16 17.58 -10.40
N ALA A 384 -0.22 16.71 -11.34
CA ALA A 384 -1.61 16.36 -11.58
C ALA A 384 -2.24 15.60 -10.40
N VAL A 385 -1.49 14.69 -9.78
CA VAL A 385 -1.94 13.93 -8.60
C VAL A 385 -2.17 14.86 -7.42
N ASN A 386 -1.22 15.74 -7.13
CA ASN A 386 -1.36 16.69 -6.02
C ASN A 386 -2.50 17.69 -6.24
N ALA A 387 -2.74 18.12 -7.48
CA ALA A 387 -3.90 18.94 -7.83
C ALA A 387 -5.23 18.18 -7.63
N ALA A 388 -5.28 16.92 -8.02
CA ALA A 388 -6.47 16.07 -7.82
C ALA A 388 -6.78 15.84 -6.34
N ILE A 389 -5.75 15.60 -5.53
CA ILE A 389 -5.90 15.44 -4.07
C ILE A 389 -6.42 16.74 -3.45
N ALA A 390 -5.82 17.89 -3.78
CA ALA A 390 -6.26 19.19 -3.28
C ALA A 390 -7.73 19.45 -3.61
N LYS A 391 -8.15 19.16 -4.83
CA LYS A 391 -9.55 19.32 -5.28
C LYS A 391 -10.50 18.39 -4.52
N ALA A 392 -10.09 17.18 -4.22
CA ALA A 392 -10.92 16.20 -3.52
C ALA A 392 -11.21 16.57 -2.06
N VAL A 393 -10.38 17.43 -1.46
CA VAL A 393 -10.48 17.83 -0.03
C VAL A 393 -10.88 19.29 0.17
N ASP A 394 -11.19 20.02 -0.89
CA ASP A 394 -11.67 21.41 -0.84
C ASP A 394 -13.09 21.54 -0.27
#